data_026925d622d7bed7c854ff23cb19d3d9
#
_entry.id   026925d622d7bed7c854ff23cb19d3d9
#
_cell.length_a   1.000
_cell.length_b   1.000
_cell.length_c   1.000
_cell.angle_alpha   90.00
_cell.angle_beta   90.00
_cell.angle_gamma   90.00
#
_symmetry.space_group_name_H-M   'P 1'
#
loop_
_entity.id
_entity.type
_entity.pdbx_description
1 polymer ?
#
loop_
_entity_poly.entity_id
_entity_poly.type
_entity_poly.pdbx_seq_one_letter_code
_entity_poly.pdbx_strand_id
1 'polypeptide(L)'
;MKKIFLFAAMLSMTLFAKAQQGPVLQIEGGQIQGVTADDHPDVYVYRGIPYAAPPIGDLRWKAPQPVIPWKGVKVCDTFGHPSYQAVHYPGGYTTEWGYGKEAPYSEDCLYLNVWTKAPGDVNKKLPVALWIHGGGLREGWGTEPEFDGQEWGNKDVVLVSINYRLGIFGFICHPELS
;
A
#
# COMPACT_ATOMS: atom_id res chain seq x y z
N MET A 1 22.12 16.63 60.55
CA MET A 1 22.65 16.27 59.23
C MET A 1 21.45 15.81 58.37
N LYS A 2 20.94 16.67 57.50
CA LYS A 2 19.81 16.38 56.60
C LYS A 2 20.36 15.84 55.28
N LYS A 3 20.05 14.55 54.95
CA LYS A 3 20.40 13.94 53.66
C LYS A 3 19.37 14.36 52.65
N ILE A 4 19.79 15.16 51.65
CA ILE A 4 18.99 15.53 50.51
C ILE A 4 19.16 14.44 49.46
N PHE A 5 18.08 13.68 49.21
CA PHE A 5 18.01 12.72 48.09
C PHE A 5 17.65 13.50 46.84
N LEU A 6 18.59 13.61 45.90
CA LEU A 6 18.35 14.14 44.58
C LEU A 6 17.80 13.02 43.70
N PHE A 7 16.51 13.08 43.40
CA PHE A 7 15.85 12.19 42.41
C PHE A 7 16.10 12.77 41.04
N ALA A 8 17.04 12.19 40.30
CA ALA A 8 17.21 12.49 38.88
C ALA A 8 16.14 11.73 38.08
N ALA A 9 15.09 12.41 37.67
CA ALA A 9 14.13 11.87 36.74
C ALA A 9 14.77 11.83 35.33
N MET A 10 15.22 10.65 34.91
CA MET A 10 15.56 10.39 33.49
C MET A 10 14.28 10.38 32.68
N LEU A 11 14.02 11.50 32.00
CA LEU A 11 12.96 11.60 30.99
C LEU A 11 13.48 10.90 29.72
N SER A 12 13.17 9.63 29.54
CA SER A 12 13.41 8.91 28.30
C SER A 12 12.48 9.48 27.23
N MET A 13 12.97 10.44 26.45
CA MET A 13 12.34 10.83 25.18
C MET A 13 12.50 9.65 24.21
N THR A 14 11.49 8.81 24.06
CA THR A 14 11.35 7.93 22.92
C THR A 14 11.09 8.79 21.71
N LEU A 15 12.14 9.11 20.97
CA LEU A 15 12.05 9.67 19.62
C LEU A 15 11.39 8.60 18.74
N PHE A 16 10.07 8.68 18.55
CA PHE A 16 9.44 8.01 17.44
C PHE A 16 10.00 8.64 16.17
N ALA A 17 10.86 7.92 15.47
CA ALA A 17 11.33 8.34 14.16
C ALA A 17 10.08 8.42 13.25
N LYS A 18 9.65 9.65 12.95
CA LYS A 18 8.59 9.87 11.97
C LYS A 18 9.14 9.47 10.61
N ALA A 19 8.41 8.66 9.86
CA ALA A 19 8.79 8.28 8.50
C ALA A 19 9.17 9.54 7.70
N GLN A 20 10.37 9.52 7.12
CA GLN A 20 10.87 10.65 6.35
C GLN A 20 10.20 10.68 4.98
N GLN A 21 9.84 11.87 4.51
CA GLN A 21 9.30 12.03 3.16
C GLN A 21 10.34 11.67 2.10
N GLY A 22 9.91 10.87 1.14
CA GLY A 22 10.69 10.51 -0.03
C GLY A 22 10.69 11.59 -1.11
N PRO A 23 11.40 11.34 -2.22
CA PRO A 23 11.39 12.25 -3.36
C PRO A 23 10.01 12.33 -4.03
N VAL A 24 9.73 13.49 -4.62
CA VAL A 24 8.55 13.67 -5.46
C VAL A 24 8.83 13.08 -6.84
N LEU A 25 7.93 12.22 -7.32
CA LEU A 25 8.02 11.59 -8.62
C LEU A 25 6.86 12.04 -9.52
N GLN A 26 7.13 12.18 -10.81
CA GLN A 26 6.09 12.41 -11.81
C GLN A 26 5.66 11.08 -12.43
N ILE A 27 4.36 10.80 -12.39
CA ILE A 27 3.74 9.64 -13.03
C ILE A 27 2.59 10.10 -13.94
N GLU A 28 1.92 9.18 -14.63
CA GLU A 28 0.84 9.49 -15.58
C GLU A 28 -0.28 10.33 -14.95
N GLY A 29 -0.72 9.98 -13.73
CA GLY A 29 -1.81 10.70 -13.06
C GLY A 29 -1.42 12.04 -12.44
N GLY A 30 -0.14 12.33 -12.21
CA GLY A 30 0.35 13.53 -11.54
C GLY A 30 1.59 13.29 -10.69
N GLN A 31 1.85 14.16 -9.74
CA GLN A 31 2.99 14.00 -8.83
C GLN A 31 2.61 13.18 -7.61
N ILE A 32 3.53 12.31 -7.19
CA ILE A 32 3.40 11.49 -5.96
C ILE A 32 4.60 11.70 -5.06
N GLN A 33 4.39 11.52 -3.76
CA GLN A 33 5.46 11.51 -2.76
C GLN A 33 5.21 10.38 -1.77
N GLY A 34 6.19 9.47 -1.65
CA GLY A 34 6.16 8.39 -0.68
C GLY A 34 6.87 8.76 0.63
N VAL A 35 7.11 7.75 1.43
CA VAL A 35 7.84 7.85 2.71
C VAL A 35 8.92 6.77 2.78
N THR A 36 9.82 6.88 3.75
CA THR A 36 10.76 5.79 4.05
C THR A 36 10.03 4.61 4.69
N ALA A 37 10.50 3.40 4.43
CA ALA A 37 10.01 2.20 5.11
C ALA A 37 10.45 2.20 6.58
N ASP A 38 9.69 1.47 7.42
CA ASP A 38 9.84 1.55 8.87
C ASP A 38 11.16 0.92 9.36
N ASP A 39 11.53 -0.25 8.83
CA ASP A 39 12.73 -0.98 9.27
C ASP A 39 13.94 -0.73 8.36
N HIS A 40 13.73 -0.16 7.17
CA HIS A 40 14.75 0.12 6.17
C HIS A 40 14.66 1.57 5.68
N PRO A 41 15.29 2.54 6.38
CA PRO A 41 15.15 3.97 6.07
C PRO A 41 15.76 4.39 4.72
N ASP A 42 16.50 3.52 4.06
CA ASP A 42 17.01 3.68 2.69
C ASP A 42 16.07 3.10 1.62
N VAL A 43 15.00 2.44 2.02
CA VAL A 43 13.90 1.98 1.15
C VAL A 43 12.77 2.99 1.22
N TYR A 44 12.28 3.40 0.06
CA TYR A 44 11.11 4.26 -0.07
C TYR A 44 9.89 3.42 -0.42
N VAL A 45 8.75 3.75 0.19
CA VAL A 45 7.47 3.15 -0.10
C VAL A 45 6.46 4.19 -0.57
N TYR A 46 5.79 3.90 -1.66
CA TYR A 46 4.69 4.68 -2.23
C TYR A 46 3.42 3.85 -2.11
N ARG A 47 2.55 4.18 -1.17
CA ARG A 47 1.33 3.43 -0.82
C ARG A 47 0.11 4.05 -1.51
N GLY A 48 -0.79 3.22 -2.00
CA GLY A 48 -2.09 3.69 -2.51
C GLY A 48 -2.02 4.55 -3.77
N ILE A 49 -1.14 4.21 -4.71
CA ILE A 49 -1.09 4.86 -6.03
C ILE A 49 -2.27 4.35 -6.86
N PRO A 50 -3.20 5.22 -7.30
CA PRO A 50 -4.25 4.79 -8.21
C PRO A 50 -3.65 4.45 -9.59
N TYR A 51 -4.00 3.30 -10.15
CA TYR A 51 -3.55 2.89 -11.49
C TYR A 51 -4.68 2.87 -12.53
N ALA A 52 -5.90 3.14 -12.09
CA ALA A 52 -7.07 3.34 -12.96
C ALA A 52 -8.07 4.27 -12.26
N ALA A 53 -9.07 4.76 -13.01
CA ALA A 53 -10.21 5.45 -12.45
C ALA A 53 -11.00 4.51 -11.51
N PRO A 54 -11.60 5.03 -10.40
CA PRO A 54 -12.43 4.24 -9.51
C PRO A 54 -13.54 3.51 -10.28
N PRO A 55 -13.64 2.17 -10.20
CA PRO A 55 -14.64 1.39 -10.94
C PRO A 55 -16.01 1.38 -10.24
N ILE A 56 -16.53 2.57 -9.95
CA ILE A 56 -17.79 2.80 -9.23
C ILE A 56 -18.90 3.32 -10.16
N GLY A 57 -20.13 3.18 -9.74
CA GLY A 57 -21.31 3.69 -10.50
C GLY A 57 -21.32 3.12 -11.92
N ASP A 58 -21.33 4.01 -12.90
CA ASP A 58 -21.39 3.64 -14.33
C ASP A 58 -20.14 2.92 -14.84
N LEU A 59 -19.02 2.95 -14.08
CA LEU A 59 -17.79 2.23 -14.39
C LEU A 59 -17.73 0.84 -13.78
N ARG A 60 -18.70 0.48 -12.91
CA ARG A 60 -18.80 -0.88 -12.39
C ARG A 60 -18.94 -1.87 -13.56
N TRP A 61 -18.19 -2.97 -13.51
CA TRP A 61 -18.10 -4.01 -14.54
C TRP A 61 -17.59 -3.53 -15.92
N LYS A 62 -17.23 -2.29 -16.07
CA LYS A 62 -16.58 -1.82 -17.32
C LYS A 62 -15.08 -2.13 -17.29
N ALA A 63 -14.47 -2.13 -18.47
CA ALA A 63 -13.02 -2.16 -18.58
C ALA A 63 -12.40 -1.01 -17.77
N PRO A 64 -11.24 -1.21 -17.11
CA PRO A 64 -10.56 -0.13 -16.41
C PRO A 64 -10.36 1.08 -17.30
N GLN A 65 -10.64 2.24 -16.76
CA GLN A 65 -10.44 3.52 -17.45
C GLN A 65 -9.13 4.16 -16.99
N PRO A 66 -8.51 5.03 -17.80
CA PRO A 66 -7.31 5.76 -17.42
C PRO A 66 -7.48 6.45 -16.06
N VAL A 67 -6.38 6.55 -15.31
CA VAL A 67 -6.37 7.23 -14.01
C VAL A 67 -6.85 8.68 -14.16
N ILE A 68 -7.64 9.15 -13.20
CA ILE A 68 -8.08 10.54 -13.17
C ILE A 68 -6.91 11.41 -12.72
N PRO A 69 -6.42 12.33 -13.56
CA PRO A 69 -5.30 13.20 -13.19
C PRO A 69 -5.62 14.11 -12.01
N TRP A 70 -4.61 14.36 -11.16
CA TRP A 70 -4.72 15.28 -10.04
C TRP A 70 -3.71 16.42 -10.12
N LYS A 71 -4.00 17.50 -9.38
CA LYS A 71 -3.11 18.66 -9.25
C LYS A 71 -2.33 18.57 -7.94
N GLY A 72 -1.10 19.08 -7.96
CA GLY A 72 -0.21 19.07 -6.78
C GLY A 72 0.37 17.70 -6.52
N VAL A 73 0.98 17.55 -5.35
CA VAL A 73 1.64 16.31 -4.92
C VAL A 73 0.67 15.48 -4.10
N LYS A 74 0.37 14.26 -4.57
CA LYS A 74 -0.37 13.26 -3.79
C LYS A 74 0.61 12.58 -2.83
N VAL A 75 0.35 12.70 -1.53
CA VAL A 75 1.09 11.96 -0.51
C VAL A 75 0.63 10.50 -0.54
N CYS A 76 1.58 9.59 -0.78
CA CYS A 76 1.37 8.16 -0.90
C CYS A 76 1.95 7.43 0.33
N ASP A 77 1.43 7.74 1.51
CA ASP A 77 1.83 7.21 2.82
C ASP A 77 0.81 6.22 3.40
N THR A 78 -0.34 6.09 2.77
CA THR A 78 -1.46 5.26 3.23
C THR A 78 -1.89 4.29 2.13
N PHE A 79 -2.12 3.03 2.49
CA PHE A 79 -2.59 2.02 1.56
C PHE A 79 -4.01 2.31 1.05
N GLY A 80 -4.25 1.98 -0.21
CA GLY A 80 -5.59 2.05 -0.80
C GLY A 80 -6.51 0.93 -0.27
N HIS A 81 -7.81 1.10 -0.50
CA HIS A 81 -8.81 0.14 -0.07
C HIS A 81 -8.67 -1.22 -0.77
N PRO A 82 -8.79 -2.34 -0.04
CA PRO A 82 -9.04 -3.64 -0.64
C PRO A 82 -10.37 -3.67 -1.40
N SER A 83 -10.48 -4.58 -2.38
CA SER A 83 -11.75 -4.82 -3.09
C SER A 83 -12.84 -5.30 -2.16
N TYR A 84 -14.08 -5.02 -2.49
CA TYR A 84 -15.23 -5.62 -1.81
C TYR A 84 -15.12 -7.14 -1.80
N GLN A 85 -15.24 -7.73 -0.62
CA GLN A 85 -15.13 -9.16 -0.37
C GLN A 85 -15.91 -9.54 0.89
N ALA A 86 -16.03 -10.82 1.19
CA ALA A 86 -16.66 -11.26 2.44
C ALA A 86 -15.87 -10.72 3.65
N VAL A 87 -16.59 -10.29 4.67
CA VAL A 87 -15.97 -9.87 5.93
C VAL A 87 -15.46 -11.11 6.65
N HIS A 88 -14.18 -11.13 6.94
CA HIS A 88 -13.56 -12.15 7.79
C HIS A 88 -13.37 -11.60 9.19
N TYR A 89 -13.72 -12.40 10.18
CA TYR A 89 -13.47 -12.04 11.57
C TYR A 89 -12.08 -12.54 11.99
N PRO A 90 -11.27 -11.71 12.68
CA PRO A 90 -9.97 -12.14 13.18
C PRO A 90 -10.11 -13.36 14.08
N GLY A 91 -9.25 -14.35 13.90
CA GLY A 91 -9.19 -15.55 14.73
C GLY A 91 -8.27 -16.60 14.14
N GLY A 92 -7.49 -17.29 15.00
CA GLY A 92 -6.52 -18.26 14.54
C GLY A 92 -5.55 -17.67 13.52
N TYR A 93 -5.30 -18.37 12.43
CA TYR A 93 -4.36 -17.95 11.40
C TYR A 93 -4.78 -16.67 10.65
N THR A 94 -6.08 -16.33 10.60
CA THR A 94 -6.53 -15.12 9.89
C THR A 94 -6.00 -13.85 10.56
N THR A 95 -5.71 -13.88 11.87
CA THR A 95 -5.07 -12.76 12.57
C THR A 95 -3.64 -12.53 12.09
N GLU A 96 -2.91 -13.60 11.77
CA GLU A 96 -1.54 -13.54 11.22
C GLU A 96 -1.54 -12.89 9.84
N TRP A 97 -2.57 -13.15 9.03
CA TRP A 97 -2.76 -12.53 7.71
C TRP A 97 -3.29 -11.09 7.76
N GLY A 98 -3.48 -10.53 8.94
CA GLY A 98 -3.87 -9.13 9.13
C GLY A 98 -5.36 -8.83 8.98
N TYR A 99 -6.22 -9.84 8.87
CA TYR A 99 -7.67 -9.64 8.84
C TYR A 99 -8.16 -8.86 10.07
N GLY A 100 -8.99 -7.87 9.81
CA GLY A 100 -9.49 -6.94 10.82
C GLY A 100 -8.60 -5.73 11.09
N LYS A 101 -7.44 -5.61 10.39
CA LYS A 101 -6.56 -4.43 10.42
C LYS A 101 -6.48 -3.73 9.05
N GLU A 102 -7.03 -4.36 8.01
CA GLU A 102 -7.09 -3.80 6.67
C GLU A 102 -7.95 -2.53 6.62
N ALA A 103 -7.71 -1.71 5.60
CA ALA A 103 -8.58 -0.59 5.30
C ALA A 103 -10.00 -1.09 4.94
N PRO A 104 -11.05 -0.28 5.11
CA PRO A 104 -12.41 -0.68 4.74
C PRO A 104 -12.49 -1.13 3.28
N TYR A 105 -13.24 -2.18 3.01
CA TYR A 105 -13.47 -2.70 1.66
C TYR A 105 -14.23 -1.69 0.81
N SER A 106 -13.83 -1.56 -0.47
CA SER A 106 -14.44 -0.61 -1.39
C SER A 106 -14.44 -1.14 -2.82
N GLU A 107 -15.37 -0.66 -3.65
CA GLU A 107 -15.28 -0.80 -5.10
C GLU A 107 -14.15 0.08 -5.67
N ASP A 108 -13.86 1.22 -5.05
CA ASP A 108 -12.68 2.03 -5.35
C ASP A 108 -11.45 1.36 -4.74
N CYS A 109 -10.90 0.38 -5.47
CA CYS A 109 -9.85 -0.51 -4.99
C CYS A 109 -8.64 -0.62 -5.94
N LEU A 110 -8.65 0.07 -7.08
CA LEU A 110 -7.60 -0.08 -8.10
C LEU A 110 -6.35 0.72 -7.75
N TYR A 111 -5.66 0.25 -6.70
CA TYR A 111 -4.45 0.85 -6.15
C TYR A 111 -3.28 -0.13 -6.19
N LEU A 112 -2.09 0.43 -6.35
CA LEU A 112 -0.83 -0.30 -6.24
C LEU A 112 0.09 0.35 -5.21
N ASN A 113 1.08 -0.41 -4.78
CA ASN A 113 2.12 0.05 -3.87
C ASN A 113 3.49 -0.31 -4.44
N VAL A 114 4.49 0.53 -4.17
CA VAL A 114 5.85 0.34 -4.68
C VAL A 114 6.85 0.51 -3.56
N TRP A 115 7.78 -0.44 -3.42
CA TRP A 115 8.96 -0.36 -2.54
C TRP A 115 10.23 -0.35 -3.38
N THR A 116 11.13 0.60 -3.13
CA THR A 116 12.38 0.73 -3.90
C THR A 116 13.44 1.55 -3.16
N LYS A 117 14.72 1.21 -3.37
CA LYS A 117 15.86 2.06 -2.97
C LYS A 117 16.23 3.13 -4.00
N ALA A 118 15.68 3.08 -5.20
CA ALA A 118 16.07 3.95 -6.30
C ALA A 118 14.88 4.69 -6.91
N PRO A 119 14.12 5.48 -6.09
CA PRO A 119 12.96 6.17 -6.60
C PRO A 119 13.37 7.22 -7.65
N GLY A 120 12.84 7.09 -8.88
CA GLY A 120 13.13 8.02 -9.98
C GLY A 120 14.50 7.90 -10.63
N ASP A 121 15.38 7.01 -10.17
CA ASP A 121 16.68 6.79 -10.79
C ASP A 121 16.56 5.84 -12.00
N VAL A 122 16.41 6.42 -13.18
CA VAL A 122 16.26 5.68 -14.45
C VAL A 122 17.52 4.92 -14.86
N ASN A 123 18.67 5.19 -14.25
CA ASN A 123 19.95 4.53 -14.55
C ASN A 123 20.13 3.22 -13.76
N LYS A 124 19.53 3.15 -12.57
CA LYS A 124 19.50 1.94 -11.75
C LYS A 124 18.42 0.99 -12.27
N LYS A 125 18.70 0.20 -13.24
CA LYS A 125 17.79 -0.81 -13.81
C LYS A 125 17.57 -1.98 -12.82
N LEU A 126 16.93 -1.70 -11.69
CA LEU A 126 16.63 -2.73 -10.70
C LEU A 126 15.59 -3.73 -11.24
N PRO A 127 15.69 -5.01 -10.88
CA PRO A 127 14.65 -5.98 -11.21
C PRO A 127 13.33 -5.59 -10.53
N VAL A 128 12.22 -5.87 -11.21
CA VAL A 128 10.86 -5.59 -10.70
C VAL A 128 10.15 -6.91 -10.45
N ALA A 129 9.64 -7.08 -9.23
CA ALA A 129 8.73 -8.15 -8.87
C ALA A 129 7.32 -7.55 -8.75
N LEU A 130 6.36 -8.13 -9.47
CA LEU A 130 4.95 -7.79 -9.34
C LEU A 130 4.26 -8.85 -8.48
N TRP A 131 3.70 -8.42 -7.35
CA TRP A 131 2.91 -9.26 -6.48
C TRP A 131 1.41 -9.11 -6.79
N ILE A 132 0.79 -10.21 -7.17
CA ILE A 132 -0.65 -10.35 -7.36
C ILE A 132 -1.14 -11.30 -6.28
N HIS A 133 -1.87 -10.80 -5.29
CA HIS A 133 -2.31 -11.58 -4.14
C HIS A 133 -3.26 -12.72 -4.52
N GLY A 134 -3.26 -13.76 -3.70
CA GLY A 134 -4.14 -14.92 -3.82
C GLY A 134 -5.55 -14.65 -3.31
N GLY A 135 -6.23 -15.72 -2.83
CA GLY A 135 -7.56 -15.67 -2.23
C GLY A 135 -8.69 -16.15 -3.15
N GLY A 136 -8.36 -16.96 -4.18
CA GLY A 136 -9.35 -17.63 -5.04
C GLY A 136 -10.24 -16.65 -5.81
N LEU A 137 -9.74 -15.46 -6.15
CA LEU A 137 -10.49 -14.37 -6.81
C LEU A 137 -11.66 -13.82 -5.99
N ARG A 138 -11.73 -14.14 -4.71
CA ARG A 138 -12.84 -13.80 -3.80
C ARG A 138 -12.41 -12.90 -2.65
N GLU A 139 -11.17 -13.02 -2.20
CA GLU A 139 -10.63 -12.37 -1.00
C GLU A 139 -9.15 -12.05 -1.15
N GLY A 140 -8.59 -11.33 -0.18
CA GLY A 140 -7.20 -10.92 -0.15
C GLY A 140 -6.98 -9.48 -0.57
N TRP A 141 -5.77 -8.99 -0.38
CA TRP A 141 -5.32 -7.65 -0.79
C TRP A 141 -3.79 -7.60 -0.91
N GLY A 142 -3.29 -6.63 -1.63
CA GLY A 142 -1.86 -6.49 -1.93
C GLY A 142 -0.99 -6.01 -0.76
N THR A 143 -1.55 -5.82 0.42
CA THR A 143 -0.86 -5.30 1.61
C THR A 143 -1.06 -6.18 2.84
N GLU A 144 -1.31 -7.46 2.63
CA GLU A 144 -1.24 -8.45 3.70
C GLU A 144 0.16 -8.42 4.32
N PRO A 145 0.30 -8.52 5.66
CA PRO A 145 1.59 -8.32 6.34
C PRO A 145 2.75 -9.16 5.82
N GLU A 146 2.47 -10.37 5.35
CA GLU A 146 3.47 -11.29 4.78
C GLU A 146 4.07 -10.78 3.47
N PHE A 147 3.43 -9.81 2.83
CA PHE A 147 3.83 -9.27 1.53
C PHE A 147 4.33 -7.83 1.61
N ASP A 148 4.77 -7.40 2.79
CA ASP A 148 5.48 -6.12 2.94
C ASP A 148 6.75 -6.13 2.10
N GLY A 149 6.90 -5.11 1.26
CA GLY A 149 7.96 -5.08 0.25
C GLY A 149 9.29 -4.51 0.72
N GLN A 150 9.42 -4.12 1.98
CA GLN A 150 10.64 -3.44 2.44
C GLN A 150 11.89 -4.34 2.36
N GLU A 151 11.77 -5.64 2.62
CA GLU A 151 12.88 -6.58 2.47
C GLU A 151 13.28 -6.79 1.00
N TRP A 152 12.34 -6.75 0.07
CA TRP A 152 12.62 -6.76 -1.35
C TRP A 152 13.38 -5.51 -1.77
N GLY A 153 12.88 -4.34 -1.35
CA GLY A 153 13.56 -3.06 -1.57
C GLY A 153 14.97 -3.06 -1.01
N ASN A 154 15.15 -3.62 0.19
CA ASN A 154 16.46 -3.74 0.83
C ASN A 154 17.46 -4.60 0.04
N LYS A 155 16.98 -5.53 -0.76
CA LYS A 155 17.77 -6.39 -1.66
C LYS A 155 17.87 -5.87 -3.10
N ASP A 156 17.66 -4.57 -3.31
CA ASP A 156 17.70 -3.92 -4.61
C ASP A 156 16.70 -4.49 -5.63
N VAL A 157 15.54 -4.97 -5.17
CA VAL A 157 14.41 -5.36 -6.01
C VAL A 157 13.27 -4.38 -5.80
N VAL A 158 12.72 -3.84 -6.88
CA VAL A 158 11.49 -3.06 -6.81
C VAL A 158 10.32 -4.03 -6.63
N LEU A 159 9.64 -3.98 -5.48
CA LEU A 159 8.38 -4.70 -5.32
C LEU A 159 7.21 -3.79 -5.68
N VAL A 160 6.31 -4.31 -6.48
CA VAL A 160 5.01 -3.70 -6.77
C VAL A 160 3.94 -4.67 -6.30
N SER A 161 3.04 -4.25 -5.41
CA SER A 161 1.85 -5.01 -5.05
C SER A 161 0.60 -4.31 -5.56
N ILE A 162 -0.42 -5.07 -5.95
CA ILE A 162 -1.66 -4.50 -6.49
C ILE A 162 -2.88 -5.03 -5.74
N ASN A 163 -3.90 -4.17 -5.62
CA ASN A 163 -5.27 -4.59 -5.40
C ASN A 163 -5.97 -4.69 -6.76
N TYR A 164 -6.90 -5.62 -6.90
CA TYR A 164 -7.73 -5.78 -8.09
C TYR A 164 -9.16 -6.15 -7.68
N ARG A 165 -10.11 -5.94 -8.56
CA ARG A 165 -11.53 -6.24 -8.30
C ARG A 165 -11.71 -7.73 -8.05
N LEU A 166 -12.48 -8.07 -7.03
CA LEU A 166 -12.73 -9.45 -6.59
C LEU A 166 -14.21 -9.82 -6.71
N GLY A 167 -14.47 -11.12 -6.63
CA GLY A 167 -15.83 -11.69 -6.60
C GLY A 167 -16.69 -11.20 -7.75
N ILE A 168 -17.92 -10.83 -7.47
CA ILE A 168 -18.88 -10.36 -8.49
C ILE A 168 -18.47 -9.04 -9.16
N PHE A 169 -17.64 -8.23 -8.53
CA PHE A 169 -17.19 -6.96 -9.09
C PHE A 169 -16.05 -7.12 -10.12
N GLY A 170 -15.30 -8.23 -10.05
CA GLY A 170 -14.17 -8.50 -10.93
C GLY A 170 -14.34 -9.70 -11.86
N PHE A 171 -15.10 -10.71 -11.45
CA PHE A 171 -15.11 -12.02 -12.08
C PHE A 171 -16.52 -12.56 -12.39
N ILE A 172 -17.52 -11.68 -12.45
CA ILE A 172 -18.85 -12.10 -12.94
C ILE A 172 -18.78 -12.37 -14.44
N CYS A 173 -19.35 -13.50 -14.85
CA CYS A 173 -19.56 -13.84 -16.24
C CYS A 173 -21.07 -13.75 -16.53
N HIS A 174 -21.47 -12.76 -17.33
CA HIS A 174 -22.86 -12.56 -17.71
C HIS A 174 -22.92 -12.12 -19.19
N PRO A 175 -23.82 -12.68 -20.01
CA PRO A 175 -23.87 -12.37 -21.44
C PRO A 175 -24.01 -10.89 -21.81
N GLU A 176 -24.65 -10.10 -20.95
CA GLU A 176 -24.83 -8.66 -21.14
C GLU A 176 -23.63 -7.82 -20.71
N LEU A 177 -22.63 -8.42 -20.04
CA LEU A 177 -21.43 -7.76 -19.51
C LEU A 177 -20.15 -8.18 -20.24
N SER A 178 -20.23 -9.08 -21.19
CA SER A 178 -19.09 -9.70 -21.92
C SER A 178 -18.95 -9.11 -23.31
#